data_7913e921df1f7c8801a5acd1ce0fa021
#
_entry.id   7913e921df1f7c8801a5acd1ce0fa021
#
_cell.length_a   1.000
_cell.length_b   1.000
_cell.length_c   1.000
_cell.angle_alpha   90.00
_cell.angle_beta   90.00
_cell.angle_gamma   90.00
#
_symmetry.space_group_name_H-M   'P 1'
#
loop_
_entity.id
_entity.type
_entity.pdbx_description
1 polymer ?
#
loop_
_entity_poly.entity_id
_entity_poly.type
_entity_poly.pdbx_seq_one_letter_code
_entity_poly.pdbx_strand_id
1 'polypeptide(L)' 'AEIPEVLYQGMKAFIGSNPAWDQYQVMSSALAHFLFQNGCSERAVTERYLDDLFSRSQA' A
#
# COMPACT_ATOMS: atom_id res chain seq x y z
N ALA A 1 -8.89 14.10 -8.64
CA ALA A 1 -9.17 12.78 -9.19
C ALA A 1 -9.90 11.94 -8.17
N GLU A 2 -10.88 11.19 -8.61
CA GLU A 2 -11.71 10.37 -7.74
C GLU A 2 -11.30 8.91 -7.85
N ILE A 3 -11.37 8.22 -6.72
CA ILE A 3 -11.12 6.80 -6.70
C ILE A 3 -12.44 6.09 -6.99
N PRO A 4 -12.46 5.10 -7.89
CA PRO A 4 -13.69 4.34 -8.13
C PRO A 4 -14.26 3.78 -6.83
N GLU A 5 -15.57 3.82 -6.72
CA GLU A 5 -16.26 3.46 -5.49
C GLU A 5 -15.90 2.05 -5.01
N VAL A 6 -15.80 1.11 -5.94
CA VAL A 6 -15.51 -0.28 -5.57
C VAL A 6 -14.12 -0.42 -4.93
N LEU A 7 -13.15 0.38 -5.40
CA LEU A 7 -11.81 0.35 -4.83
C LEU A 7 -11.79 1.01 -3.45
N TYR A 8 -12.51 2.10 -3.32
CA TYR A 8 -12.62 2.79 -2.04
C TYR A 8 -13.27 1.89 -0.99
N GLN A 9 -14.34 1.22 -1.36
CA GLN A 9 -15.02 0.31 -0.44
C GLN A 9 -14.13 -0.86 -0.04
N GLY A 10 -13.35 -1.39 -0.99
CA GLY A 10 -12.38 -2.44 -0.69
C GLY A 10 -11.34 -1.98 0.31
N MET A 11 -10.82 -0.77 0.13
CA MET A 11 -9.85 -0.21 1.05
C MET A 11 -10.44 -0.05 2.45
N LYS A 12 -11.65 0.49 2.54
CA LYS A 12 -12.30 0.68 3.84
C LYS A 12 -12.54 -0.64 4.55
N ALA A 13 -12.95 -1.67 3.80
CA ALA A 13 -13.17 -2.99 4.37
C ALA A 13 -11.85 -3.57 4.91
N PHE A 14 -10.77 -3.40 4.16
CA PHE A 14 -9.46 -3.87 4.60
C PHE A 14 -9.03 -3.19 5.88
N ILE A 15 -9.15 -1.86 5.93
CA ILE A 15 -8.75 -1.10 7.11
C ILE A 15 -9.58 -1.50 8.31
N GLY A 16 -10.87 -1.76 8.12
CA GLY A 16 -11.74 -2.18 9.20
C GLY A 16 -11.33 -3.52 9.80
N SER A 17 -10.75 -4.41 8.99
CA SER A 17 -10.29 -5.72 9.45
C SER A 17 -8.84 -5.73 9.89
N ASN A 18 -8.11 -4.65 9.64
CA ASN A 18 -6.67 -4.59 9.92
C ASN A 18 -6.34 -3.27 10.60
N PRO A 19 -6.60 -3.17 11.90
CA PRO A 19 -6.50 -1.88 12.61
C PRO A 19 -5.11 -1.26 12.65
N ALA A 20 -4.07 -2.05 12.34
CA ALA A 20 -2.71 -1.49 12.26
C ALA A 20 -2.51 -0.64 11.00
N TRP A 21 -3.45 -0.66 10.07
CA TRP A 21 -3.37 0.06 8.80
C TRP A 21 -4.32 1.24 8.80
N ASP A 22 -3.88 2.36 8.21
CA ASP A 22 -4.77 3.49 7.96
C ASP A 22 -4.79 3.76 6.46
N GLN A 23 -5.60 4.73 6.05
CA GLN A 23 -5.78 5.04 4.63
C GLN A 23 -4.47 5.48 3.98
N TYR A 24 -3.69 6.29 4.67
CA TYR A 24 -2.41 6.76 4.14
C TYR A 24 -1.47 5.58 3.88
N GLN A 25 -1.37 4.67 4.83
CA GLN A 25 -0.48 3.51 4.69
C GLN A 25 -0.91 2.60 3.55
N VAL A 26 -2.22 2.36 3.43
CA VAL A 26 -2.72 1.51 2.35
C VAL A 26 -2.39 2.14 1.00
N MET A 27 -2.66 3.42 0.84
CA MET A 27 -2.42 4.08 -0.45
C MET A 27 -0.95 4.20 -0.75
N SER A 28 -0.12 4.51 0.24
CA SER A 28 1.32 4.60 0.03
C SER A 28 1.91 3.25 -0.36
N SER A 29 1.46 2.21 0.32
CA SER A 29 1.94 0.86 0.03
C SER A 29 1.51 0.42 -1.37
N ALA A 30 0.26 0.70 -1.73
CA ALA A 30 -0.25 0.35 -3.05
C ALA A 30 0.54 1.03 -4.16
N LEU A 31 0.84 2.32 -3.98
CA LEU A 31 1.62 3.05 -4.97
C LEU A 31 3.04 2.51 -5.06
N ALA A 32 3.66 2.22 -3.92
CA ALA A 32 5.02 1.68 -3.93
C ALA A 32 5.07 0.34 -4.66
N HIS A 33 4.09 -0.53 -4.39
CA HIS A 33 4.00 -1.82 -5.06
C HIS A 33 3.83 -1.64 -6.57
N PHE A 34 2.91 -0.78 -6.96
CA PHE A 34 2.63 -0.55 -8.37
C PHE A 34 3.86 -0.02 -9.09
N LEU A 35 4.50 0.97 -8.51
CA LEU A 35 5.67 1.60 -9.13
C LEU A 35 6.84 0.63 -9.21
N PHE A 36 7.07 -0.13 -8.16
CA PHE A 36 8.15 -1.10 -8.15
C PHE A 36 7.94 -2.17 -9.22
N GLN A 37 6.72 -2.70 -9.31
CA GLN A 37 6.40 -3.75 -10.26
C GLN A 37 6.42 -3.26 -11.71
N ASN A 38 6.28 -1.97 -11.91
CA ASN A 38 6.30 -1.38 -13.25
C ASN A 38 7.64 -0.74 -13.58
N GLY A 39 8.69 -1.15 -12.91
CA GLY A 39 10.05 -0.79 -13.28
C GLY A 39 10.58 0.51 -12.72
N CYS A 40 9.90 1.09 -11.73
CA CYS A 40 10.42 2.30 -11.11
C CYS A 40 11.68 1.95 -10.31
N SER A 41 12.80 2.56 -10.66
CA SER A 41 14.07 2.26 -10.02
C SER A 41 14.44 3.27 -8.93
N GLU A 42 13.54 4.15 -8.56
CA GLU A 42 13.76 5.09 -7.48
C GLU A 42 14.03 4.33 -6.19
N ARG A 43 15.13 4.69 -5.54
CA ARG A 43 15.54 3.99 -4.32
C ARG A 43 14.49 4.10 -3.23
N ALA A 44 13.88 5.28 -3.08
CA ALA A 44 12.88 5.49 -2.05
C ALA A 44 11.67 4.58 -2.24
N VAL A 45 11.28 4.34 -3.49
CA VAL A 45 10.15 3.44 -3.80
C VAL A 45 10.50 2.01 -3.42
N THR A 46 11.71 1.57 -3.79
CA THR A 46 12.16 0.22 -3.48
C THR A 46 12.23 0.01 -1.97
N GLU A 47 12.76 0.98 -1.24
CA GLU A 47 12.86 0.88 0.20
C GLU A 47 11.49 0.80 0.86
N ARG A 48 10.54 1.57 0.38
CA ARG A 48 9.18 1.52 0.93
C ARG A 48 8.55 0.17 0.68
N TYR A 49 8.73 -0.36 -0.54
CA TYR A 49 8.20 -1.66 -0.89
C TYR A 49 8.76 -2.76 0.02
N LEU A 50 10.08 -2.73 0.24
CA LEU A 50 10.73 -3.74 1.09
C LEU A 50 10.33 -3.58 2.54
N ASP A 51 10.20 -2.36 3.02
CA ASP A 51 9.74 -2.11 4.38
C ASP A 51 8.37 -2.71 4.62
N ASP A 52 7.45 -2.51 3.70
CA ASP A 52 6.10 -3.05 3.83
C ASP A 52 6.13 -4.57 3.87
N LEU A 53 6.97 -5.16 3.02
CA LEU A 53 7.08 -6.60 2.94
C LEU A 53 7.60 -7.19 4.26
N PHE A 54 8.67 -6.61 4.77
CA PHE A 54 9.29 -7.14 5.99
C PHE A 54 8.46 -6.84 7.24
N SER A 55 7.80 -5.71 7.28
CA SER A 55 6.92 -5.39 8.40
C SER A 55 5.80 -6.40 8.53
N ARG A 56 5.24 -6.80 7.40
CA ARG A 56 4.16 -7.79 7.41
C ARG A 56 4.65 -9.16 7.86
N SER A 57 5.88 -9.49 7.49
CA SER A 57 6.45 -10.78 7.87
C SER A 57 6.59 -10.93 9.36
N GLN A 58 6.71 -9.82 10.06
CA GLN A 58 6.91 -9.82 11.50
C GLN A 58 5.62 -9.77 12.29
N ALA A 59 4.52 -9.55 11.61
CA ALA A 59 3.22 -9.48 12.30
C ALA A 59 2.60 -10.88 12.57
#